data_9aac8e8954823da86bb59b5a97c72d80
#
_entry.id   9aac8e8954823da86bb59b5a97c72d80
#
_cell.length_a   1.000
_cell.length_b   1.000
_cell.length_c   1.000
_cell.angle_alpha   90.00
_cell.angle_beta   90.00
_cell.angle_gamma   90.00
#
_symmetry.space_group_name_H-M   'P 1'
#
loop_
_entity.id
_entity.type
_entity.pdbx_description
1 polymer ?
#
loop_
_entity_poly.entity_id
_entity_poly.type
_entity_poly.pdbx_seq_one_letter_code
_entity_poly.pdbx_strand_id
1 'polypeptide(L)'
;MKVVAVGFVLLLSACGGSKSTTGSAGKMSAIEAMGITPPDSPWEEMSVADKEFYMIGKVNPIMKELFAAHDAEEFAEFDCVDCHGEEMREIDFKMPAPSMYIVPPEGTPGHRGMLSTFPETVKFMEDVVTPGMGKLLGIENFTCAGCHPSEAPKRTKPKG
;
A
#
# COMPACT_ATOMS: atom_id res chain seq x y z
N MET A 1 -57.66 -31.81 -42.17
CA MET A 1 -56.89 -30.70 -41.64
C MET A 1 -56.14 -31.16 -40.41
N LYS A 2 -54.80 -31.31 -40.49
CA LYS A 2 -53.95 -31.77 -39.40
C LYS A 2 -53.31 -30.51 -38.75
N VAL A 3 -53.60 -30.31 -37.46
CA VAL A 3 -52.99 -29.24 -36.68
C VAL A 3 -51.71 -29.79 -36.02
N VAL A 4 -50.58 -29.23 -36.38
CA VAL A 4 -49.28 -29.56 -35.77
C VAL A 4 -49.06 -28.57 -34.62
N ALA A 5 -49.01 -29.09 -33.38
CA ALA A 5 -48.63 -28.33 -32.21
C ALA A 5 -47.11 -28.27 -32.08
N VAL A 6 -46.54 -27.07 -32.20
CA VAL A 6 -45.12 -26.82 -31.98
C VAL A 6 -44.90 -26.52 -30.48
N GLY A 7 -44.27 -27.44 -29.79
CA GLY A 7 -43.89 -27.27 -28.38
C GLY A 7 -42.67 -26.35 -28.25
N PHE A 8 -42.84 -25.23 -27.55
CA PHE A 8 -41.79 -24.27 -27.22
C PHE A 8 -41.09 -24.69 -25.92
N VAL A 9 -39.91 -25.23 -26.01
CA VAL A 9 -39.08 -25.57 -24.86
C VAL A 9 -38.37 -24.33 -24.37
N LEU A 10 -38.77 -23.79 -23.23
CA LEU A 10 -38.09 -22.72 -22.50
C LEU A 10 -36.88 -23.30 -21.75
N LEU A 11 -35.67 -23.03 -22.26
CA LEU A 11 -34.43 -23.27 -21.54
C LEU A 11 -34.21 -22.15 -20.50
N LEU A 12 -34.45 -22.46 -19.24
CA LEU A 12 -34.09 -21.63 -18.12
C LEU A 12 -32.57 -21.70 -17.90
N SER A 13 -31.83 -20.70 -18.42
CA SER A 13 -30.43 -20.48 -18.07
C SER A 13 -30.34 -19.99 -16.62
N ALA A 14 -29.95 -20.88 -15.71
CA ALA A 14 -29.60 -20.52 -14.35
C ALA A 14 -28.26 -19.75 -14.37
N CYS A 15 -28.30 -18.43 -14.24
CA CYS A 15 -27.13 -17.62 -13.90
C CYS A 15 -26.70 -17.97 -12.47
N GLY A 16 -25.73 -18.87 -12.34
CA GLY A 16 -25.01 -19.12 -11.10
C GLY A 16 -24.23 -17.87 -10.73
N GLY A 17 -24.72 -17.11 -9.73
CA GLY A 17 -23.99 -15.99 -9.15
C GLY A 17 -22.73 -16.50 -8.45
N SER A 18 -21.58 -16.37 -9.10
CA SER A 18 -20.27 -16.51 -8.46
C SER A 18 -20.16 -15.41 -7.42
N LYS A 19 -20.19 -15.77 -6.14
CA LYS A 19 -19.77 -14.90 -5.05
C LYS A 19 -18.27 -14.62 -5.27
N SER A 20 -17.96 -13.43 -5.80
CA SER A 20 -16.58 -12.93 -5.84
C SER A 20 -16.10 -12.76 -4.40
N THR A 21 -15.27 -13.68 -3.96
CA THR A 21 -14.40 -13.51 -2.80
C THR A 21 -13.30 -12.50 -3.20
N THR A 22 -13.63 -11.21 -3.19
CA THR A 22 -12.68 -10.13 -3.41
C THR A 22 -11.96 -9.85 -2.09
N GLY A 23 -11.14 -10.81 -1.65
CA GLY A 23 -10.17 -10.60 -0.60
C GLY A 23 -8.78 -10.47 -1.22
N SER A 24 -7.87 -9.82 -0.55
CA SER A 24 -6.40 -9.72 -0.71
C SER A 24 -5.76 -10.18 -2.05
N ALA A 25 -6.17 -11.30 -2.62
CA ALA A 25 -5.67 -11.84 -3.89
C ALA A 25 -5.89 -10.89 -5.10
N GLY A 26 -6.97 -10.10 -5.12
CA GLY A 26 -7.24 -9.15 -6.21
C GLY A 26 -6.31 -7.93 -6.19
N LYS A 27 -5.91 -7.47 -5.00
CA LYS A 27 -4.99 -6.33 -4.86
C LYS A 27 -3.54 -6.72 -5.15
N MET A 28 -3.12 -7.92 -4.76
CA MET A 28 -1.80 -8.45 -5.14
C MET A 28 -1.65 -8.60 -6.65
N SER A 29 -2.70 -9.05 -7.34
CA SER A 29 -2.69 -9.14 -8.80
C SER A 29 -2.64 -7.76 -9.49
N ALA A 30 -3.17 -6.71 -8.87
CA ALA A 30 -3.04 -5.35 -9.38
C ALA A 30 -1.58 -4.87 -9.34
N ILE A 31 -0.87 -5.10 -8.23
CA ILE A 31 0.57 -4.80 -8.10
C ILE A 31 1.39 -5.59 -9.14
N GLU A 32 1.04 -6.86 -9.38
CA GLU A 32 1.70 -7.67 -10.40
C GLU A 32 1.36 -7.19 -11.82
N ALA A 33 0.11 -6.82 -12.09
CA ALA A 33 -0.34 -6.30 -13.37
C ALA A 33 0.27 -4.94 -13.73
N MET A 34 0.66 -4.13 -12.74
CA MET A 34 1.36 -2.85 -12.94
C MET A 34 2.83 -3.02 -13.36
N GLY A 35 3.31 -4.25 -13.52
CA GLY A 35 4.68 -4.51 -13.96
C GLY A 35 5.74 -3.97 -12.99
N ILE A 36 5.46 -4.04 -11.69
CA ILE A 36 6.37 -3.57 -10.65
C ILE A 36 7.64 -4.42 -10.65
N THR A 37 8.76 -3.79 -11.01
CA THR A 37 10.10 -4.36 -10.95
C THR A 37 10.96 -3.55 -10.01
N PRO A 38 11.91 -4.16 -9.30
CA PRO A 38 12.88 -3.41 -8.49
C PRO A 38 13.79 -2.55 -9.39
N PRO A 39 14.61 -1.66 -8.80
CA PRO A 39 15.65 -0.96 -9.54
C PRO A 39 16.72 -1.95 -10.03
N ASP A 40 17.45 -1.57 -11.08
CA ASP A 40 18.51 -2.41 -11.66
C ASP A 40 19.71 -2.59 -10.71
N SER A 41 19.95 -1.61 -9.83
CA SER A 41 20.96 -1.66 -8.78
C SER A 41 20.31 -1.88 -7.42
N PRO A 42 20.96 -2.60 -6.47
CA PRO A 42 20.48 -2.72 -5.10
C PRO A 42 20.19 -1.34 -4.48
N TRP A 43 19.05 -1.23 -3.78
CA TRP A 43 18.60 0.04 -3.20
C TRP A 43 19.67 0.73 -2.34
N GLU A 44 20.40 -0.05 -1.53
CA GLU A 44 21.42 0.46 -0.63
C GLU A 44 22.63 1.04 -1.36
N GLU A 45 22.91 0.58 -2.58
CA GLU A 45 24.04 1.00 -3.42
C GLU A 45 23.73 2.22 -4.29
N MET A 46 22.46 2.57 -4.44
CA MET A 46 22.04 3.71 -5.24
C MET A 46 22.46 5.04 -4.61
N SER A 47 22.91 5.98 -5.42
CA SER A 47 23.15 7.36 -4.98
C SER A 47 21.84 8.04 -4.54
N VAL A 48 21.93 9.09 -3.73
CA VAL A 48 20.76 9.89 -3.31
C VAL A 48 19.98 10.41 -4.51
N ALA A 49 20.68 10.90 -5.53
CA ALA A 49 20.06 11.41 -6.75
C ALA A 49 19.33 10.31 -7.54
N ASP A 50 19.90 9.11 -7.64
CA ASP A 50 19.25 7.98 -8.31
C ASP A 50 18.02 7.50 -7.53
N LYS A 51 18.09 7.48 -6.20
CA LYS A 51 16.95 7.19 -5.33
C LYS A 51 15.83 8.21 -5.51
N GLU A 52 16.15 9.50 -5.52
CA GLU A 52 15.17 10.57 -5.73
C GLU A 52 14.51 10.43 -7.11
N PHE A 53 15.31 10.23 -8.16
CA PHE A 53 14.79 10.02 -9.51
C PHE A 53 13.86 8.80 -9.59
N TYR A 54 14.24 7.70 -8.95
CA TYR A 54 13.43 6.48 -8.90
C TYR A 54 12.13 6.68 -8.10
N MET A 55 12.18 7.40 -6.97
CA MET A 55 11.00 7.75 -6.17
C MET A 55 10.01 8.57 -6.99
N ILE A 56 10.47 9.64 -7.65
CA ILE A 56 9.61 10.53 -8.45
C ILE A 56 9.07 9.82 -9.70
N GLY A 57 9.92 9.07 -10.39
CA GLY A 57 9.56 8.47 -11.67
C GLY A 57 8.78 7.17 -11.59
N LYS A 58 8.87 6.46 -10.48
CA LYS A 58 8.26 5.12 -10.36
C LYS A 58 7.49 4.90 -9.07
N VAL A 59 8.09 5.15 -7.91
CA VAL A 59 7.44 4.81 -6.63
C VAL A 59 6.22 5.68 -6.38
N ASN A 60 6.37 7.00 -6.45
CA ASN A 60 5.27 7.94 -6.17
C ASN A 60 4.06 7.75 -7.10
N PRO A 61 4.19 7.65 -8.43
CA PRO A 61 3.04 7.40 -9.30
C PRO A 61 2.29 6.11 -8.97
N ILE A 62 3.00 5.02 -8.70
CA ILE A 62 2.39 3.72 -8.37
C ILE A 62 1.67 3.79 -7.01
N MET A 63 2.32 4.37 -5.99
CA MET A 63 1.70 4.52 -4.68
C MET A 63 0.48 5.43 -4.73
N LYS A 64 0.54 6.54 -5.47
CA LYS A 64 -0.62 7.42 -5.69
C LYS A 64 -1.83 6.67 -6.24
N GLU A 65 -1.64 5.80 -7.22
CA GLU A 65 -2.74 4.98 -7.76
C GLU A 65 -3.27 3.97 -6.73
N LEU A 66 -2.40 3.33 -5.95
CA LEU A 66 -2.80 2.37 -4.92
C LEU A 66 -3.55 3.03 -3.77
N PHE A 67 -3.11 4.19 -3.31
CA PHE A 67 -3.77 4.96 -2.27
C PHE A 67 -5.11 5.54 -2.75
N ALA A 68 -5.18 6.09 -3.96
CA ALA A 68 -6.44 6.54 -4.56
C ALA A 68 -7.43 5.39 -4.78
N ALA A 69 -6.96 4.17 -5.09
CA ALA A 69 -7.81 2.99 -5.18
C ALA A 69 -8.31 2.49 -3.81
N HIS A 70 -7.62 2.84 -2.72
CA HIS A 70 -8.05 2.56 -1.35
C HIS A 70 -9.11 3.56 -0.89
N ASP A 71 -8.79 4.86 -0.95
CA ASP A 71 -9.70 5.96 -0.66
C ASP A 71 -9.34 7.18 -1.53
N ALA A 72 -10.15 7.42 -2.57
CA ALA A 72 -9.90 8.49 -3.53
C ALA A 72 -10.18 9.89 -2.97
N GLU A 73 -10.98 10.01 -1.92
CA GLU A 73 -11.29 11.29 -1.28
C GLU A 73 -10.18 11.67 -0.30
N GLU A 74 -9.77 10.76 0.57
CA GLU A 74 -8.70 10.97 1.54
C GLU A 74 -7.35 11.22 0.86
N PHE A 75 -7.04 10.46 -0.21
CA PHE A 75 -5.73 10.52 -0.90
C PHE A 75 -5.78 11.26 -2.25
N ALA A 76 -6.71 12.22 -2.42
CA ALA A 76 -6.81 13.02 -3.64
C ALA A 76 -5.52 13.80 -3.96
N GLU A 77 -4.88 14.34 -2.94
CA GLU A 77 -3.66 15.16 -3.03
C GLU A 77 -2.38 14.38 -2.63
N PHE A 78 -2.42 13.03 -2.72
CA PHE A 78 -1.28 12.19 -2.31
C PHE A 78 0.04 12.60 -2.97
N ASP A 79 1.09 12.82 -2.14
CA ASP A 79 2.42 13.23 -2.59
C ASP A 79 3.52 12.72 -1.63
N CYS A 80 4.74 13.16 -1.82
CA CYS A 80 5.93 12.74 -1.06
C CYS A 80 5.76 12.89 0.47
N VAL A 81 5.07 13.94 0.90
CA VAL A 81 4.86 14.25 2.32
C VAL A 81 4.05 13.17 3.05
N ASP A 82 3.14 12.50 2.36
CA ASP A 82 2.30 11.44 2.96
C ASP A 82 3.10 10.23 3.45
N CYS A 83 4.28 10.01 2.85
CA CYS A 83 5.18 8.93 3.25
C CYS A 83 6.41 9.43 4.01
N HIS A 84 6.95 10.59 3.62
CA HIS A 84 8.22 11.10 4.13
C HIS A 84 8.07 12.15 5.25
N GLY A 85 6.85 12.63 5.50
CA GLY A 85 6.58 13.68 6.50
C GLY A 85 7.02 15.07 6.05
N GLU A 86 6.55 16.08 6.79
CA GLU A 86 6.78 17.50 6.48
C GLU A 86 8.26 17.89 6.52
N GLU A 87 9.03 17.27 7.41
CA GLU A 87 10.46 17.52 7.60
C GLU A 87 11.37 16.76 6.63
N MET A 88 10.84 16.11 5.61
CA MET A 88 11.57 15.22 4.70
C MET A 88 12.86 15.83 4.13
N ARG A 89 12.85 17.11 3.77
CA ARG A 89 14.03 17.82 3.20
C ARG A 89 15.08 18.12 4.26
N GLU A 90 14.67 18.34 5.50
CA GLU A 90 15.56 18.65 6.63
C GLU A 90 16.31 17.42 7.12
N ILE A 91 15.73 16.23 6.90
CA ILE A 91 16.31 14.94 7.27
C ILE A 91 16.85 14.15 6.08
N ASP A 92 17.03 14.81 4.90
CA ASP A 92 17.51 14.18 3.67
C ASP A 92 16.69 12.92 3.27
N PHE A 93 15.35 12.98 3.41
CA PHE A 93 14.41 11.88 3.13
C PHE A 93 14.71 10.59 3.89
N LYS A 94 15.39 10.70 5.02
CA LYS A 94 15.75 9.53 5.84
C LYS A 94 14.50 8.88 6.44
N MET A 95 14.42 7.55 6.27
CA MET A 95 13.32 6.74 6.81
C MET A 95 13.78 5.86 7.98
N PRO A 96 12.89 5.55 8.93
CA PRO A 96 11.54 6.09 9.11
C PRO A 96 11.55 7.57 9.49
N ALA A 97 10.60 8.35 8.94
CA ALA A 97 10.46 9.76 9.28
C ALA A 97 9.87 9.93 10.68
N PRO A 98 10.41 10.85 11.51
CA PRO A 98 9.97 11.00 12.92
C PRO A 98 8.52 11.50 13.08
N SER A 99 7.98 12.21 12.07
CA SER A 99 6.61 12.74 12.06
C SER A 99 5.57 11.71 11.63
N MET A 100 5.99 10.59 11.06
CA MET A 100 5.06 9.55 10.62
C MET A 100 4.36 8.88 11.81
N TYR A 101 3.17 8.34 11.54
CA TYR A 101 2.41 7.60 12.54
C TYR A 101 3.26 6.50 13.19
N ILE A 102 3.24 6.48 14.51
CA ILE A 102 3.99 5.47 15.27
C ILE A 102 3.26 4.14 15.19
N VAL A 103 3.93 3.12 14.67
CA VAL A 103 3.43 1.75 14.68
C VAL A 103 4.00 1.02 15.91
N PRO A 104 3.19 0.82 16.97
CA PRO A 104 3.67 0.19 18.18
C PRO A 104 4.11 -1.25 17.94
N PRO A 105 5.10 -1.76 18.68
CA PRO A 105 5.58 -3.13 18.54
C PRO A 105 4.44 -4.16 18.69
N GLU A 106 4.51 -5.20 17.88
CA GLU A 106 3.52 -6.29 17.87
C GLU A 106 3.30 -6.87 19.28
N GLY A 107 2.05 -7.26 19.58
CA GLY A 107 1.67 -7.83 20.87
C GLY A 107 1.51 -6.82 22.01
N THR A 108 1.88 -5.54 21.82
CA THR A 108 1.68 -4.50 22.83
C THR A 108 0.22 -4.03 22.92
N PRO A 109 -0.20 -3.39 24.04
CA PRO A 109 -1.53 -2.76 24.11
C PRO A 109 -1.74 -1.68 23.03
N GLY A 110 -0.71 -0.90 22.72
CA GLY A 110 -0.75 0.11 21.66
C GLY A 110 -1.00 -0.50 20.29
N HIS A 111 -0.33 -1.59 19.95
CA HIS A 111 -0.55 -2.32 18.71
C HIS A 111 -1.99 -2.83 18.59
N ARG A 112 -2.52 -3.46 19.65
CA ARG A 112 -3.94 -3.90 19.67
C ARG A 112 -4.91 -2.73 19.53
N GLY A 113 -4.61 -1.61 20.16
CA GLY A 113 -5.39 -0.36 20.02
C GLY A 113 -5.40 0.14 18.57
N MET A 114 -4.25 0.17 17.89
CA MET A 114 -4.12 0.54 16.48
C MET A 114 -4.99 -0.37 15.59
N LEU A 115 -4.86 -1.68 15.74
CA LEU A 115 -5.65 -2.66 14.96
C LEU A 115 -7.17 -2.49 15.14
N SER A 116 -7.62 -2.12 16.36
CA SER A 116 -9.04 -1.91 16.63
C SER A 116 -9.56 -0.55 16.15
N THR A 117 -8.69 0.45 16.08
CA THR A 117 -9.08 1.83 15.71
C THR A 117 -9.03 2.03 14.18
N PHE A 118 -8.06 1.42 13.50
CA PHE A 118 -7.80 1.62 12.07
C PHE A 118 -7.72 0.28 11.29
N PRO A 119 -8.70 -0.63 11.43
CA PRO A 119 -8.59 -1.98 10.88
C PRO A 119 -8.42 -2.01 9.35
N GLU A 120 -9.16 -1.17 8.63
CA GLU A 120 -9.11 -1.12 7.16
C GLU A 120 -7.78 -0.52 6.66
N THR A 121 -7.31 0.55 7.30
CA THR A 121 -6.03 1.18 6.97
C THR A 121 -4.86 0.25 7.24
N VAL A 122 -4.84 -0.43 8.40
CA VAL A 122 -3.79 -1.40 8.73
C VAL A 122 -3.79 -2.55 7.73
N LYS A 123 -4.98 -3.08 7.41
CA LYS A 123 -5.10 -4.12 6.40
C LYS A 123 -4.59 -3.69 5.03
N PHE A 124 -4.87 -2.46 4.60
CA PHE A 124 -4.35 -1.91 3.36
C PHE A 124 -2.82 -1.78 3.39
N MET A 125 -2.25 -1.29 4.51
CA MET A 125 -0.80 -1.20 4.68
C MET A 125 -0.12 -2.57 4.62
N GLU A 126 -0.67 -3.58 5.28
CA GLU A 126 -0.12 -4.94 5.33
C GLU A 126 -0.28 -5.69 4.00
N ASP A 127 -1.45 -5.59 3.37
CA ASP A 127 -1.77 -6.39 2.19
C ASP A 127 -1.29 -5.76 0.87
N VAL A 128 -1.09 -4.44 0.84
CA VAL A 128 -0.83 -3.69 -0.40
C VAL A 128 0.44 -2.86 -0.32
N VAL A 129 0.51 -1.91 0.63
CA VAL A 129 1.60 -0.92 0.66
C VAL A 129 2.93 -1.57 1.01
N THR A 130 2.99 -2.32 2.11
CA THR A 130 4.23 -2.97 2.57
C THR A 130 4.83 -3.93 1.53
N PRO A 131 4.08 -4.90 0.98
CA PRO A 131 4.62 -5.77 -0.06
C PRO A 131 4.89 -5.03 -1.38
N GLY A 132 4.12 -4.01 -1.72
CA GLY A 132 4.35 -3.16 -2.89
C GLY A 132 5.67 -2.41 -2.79
N MET A 133 5.94 -1.79 -1.65
CA MET A 133 7.21 -1.10 -1.39
C MET A 133 8.39 -2.08 -1.38
N GLY A 134 8.25 -3.25 -0.76
CA GLY A 134 9.28 -4.28 -0.81
C GLY A 134 9.68 -4.66 -2.24
N LYS A 135 8.70 -4.87 -3.11
CA LYS A 135 8.93 -5.14 -4.55
C LYS A 135 9.56 -3.96 -5.28
N LEU A 136 9.05 -2.74 -5.05
CA LEU A 136 9.57 -1.53 -5.68
C LEU A 136 11.01 -1.24 -5.30
N LEU A 137 11.41 -1.47 -4.07
CA LEU A 137 12.77 -1.23 -3.58
C LEU A 137 13.70 -2.44 -3.76
N GLY A 138 13.17 -3.61 -4.11
CA GLY A 138 13.93 -4.85 -4.16
C GLY A 138 14.34 -5.38 -2.78
N ILE A 139 13.58 -5.07 -1.74
CA ILE A 139 13.84 -5.46 -0.34
C ILE A 139 12.88 -6.58 0.05
N GLU A 140 13.39 -7.82 0.18
CA GLU A 140 12.56 -9.02 0.42
C GLU A 140 11.79 -9.00 1.75
N ASN A 141 12.39 -8.46 2.81
CA ASN A 141 11.81 -8.42 4.15
C ASN A 141 11.41 -6.99 4.56
N PHE A 142 10.81 -6.24 3.64
CA PHE A 142 10.33 -4.91 3.93
C PHE A 142 9.16 -4.98 4.92
N THR A 143 9.18 -4.12 5.94
CA THR A 143 8.18 -4.12 7.03
C THR A 143 7.67 -2.71 7.31
N CYS A 144 6.64 -2.59 8.14
CA CYS A 144 6.11 -1.29 8.60
C CYS A 144 7.21 -0.37 9.18
N ALA A 145 8.24 -0.95 9.82
CA ALA A 145 9.37 -0.20 10.38
C ALA A 145 10.26 0.47 9.31
N GLY A 146 10.12 0.12 8.03
CA GLY A 146 10.79 0.82 6.94
C GLY A 146 10.26 2.24 6.73
N CYS A 147 9.00 2.49 7.09
CA CYS A 147 8.34 3.79 6.93
C CYS A 147 7.92 4.42 8.25
N HIS A 148 7.53 3.63 9.24
CA HIS A 148 6.95 4.10 10.49
C HIS A 148 7.91 3.89 11.68
N PRO A 149 8.09 4.90 12.55
CA PRO A 149 8.80 4.70 13.81
C PRO A 149 8.00 3.78 14.75
N SER A 150 8.68 2.96 15.53
CA SER A 150 8.06 2.10 16.55
C SER A 150 7.89 2.78 17.91
N GLU A 151 8.62 3.87 18.13
CA GLU A 151 8.61 4.68 19.36
C GLU A 151 8.64 6.17 19.02
N ALA A 152 8.06 6.98 19.89
CA ALA A 152 8.16 8.43 19.76
C ALA A 152 9.63 8.90 19.79
N PRO A 153 10.04 9.87 18.96
CA PRO A 153 11.38 10.42 19.02
C PRO A 153 11.69 10.93 20.42
N LYS A 154 12.84 10.56 20.95
CA LYS A 154 13.28 11.02 22.28
C LYS A 154 13.39 12.54 22.26
N ARG A 155 12.59 13.21 23.09
CA ARG A 155 12.66 14.67 23.26
C ARG A 155 14.06 15.03 23.72
N THR A 156 14.91 15.49 22.81
CA THR A 156 16.17 16.13 23.19
C THR A 156 15.84 17.41 23.92
N LYS A 157 16.31 17.56 25.17
CA LYS A 157 16.22 18.85 25.87
C LYS A 157 16.92 19.90 25.02
N PRO A 158 16.30 21.08 24.78
CA PRO A 158 17.01 22.16 24.13
C PRO A 158 18.30 22.43 24.91
N LYS A 159 19.43 22.49 24.20
CA LYS A 159 20.69 22.95 24.78
C LYS A 159 20.45 24.41 25.16
N GLY A 160 20.36 24.67 26.48
CA GLY A 160 20.31 26.02 27.03
C GLY A 160 21.63 26.77 26.82
#